data_bc5bf1c4a7c48a97b1f206ba95a0737e
#
_entry.id   bc5bf1c4a7c48a97b1f206ba95a0737e
#
_cell.length_a   1.000
_cell.length_b   1.000
_cell.length_c   1.000
_cell.angle_alpha   90.00
_cell.angle_beta   90.00
_cell.angle_gamma   90.00
#
_symmetry.space_group_name_H-M   'P 1'
#
loop_
_entity.id
_entity.type
_entity.pdbx_description
1 polymer ?
#
loop_
_entity_poly.entity_id
_entity_poly.type
_entity_poly.pdbx_seq_one_letter_code
_entity_poly.pdbx_strand_id
1 'polypeptide(L)'
;MITPFADLLKVNKTIRKNNKSTSLTFALDTIDTFLQRAIDFNLGYLFFNRSIPTLSGGELQRLRMVQVFNTQLTDLLIVLDEPLGGLSGKERKKIYDSIIDLKDKHTLVIVDHSDIFVKLARTIVALGEKSGKNGGYLID
;
A
#
# COMPACT_ATOMS: atom_id res chain seq x y z
N MET A 1 2.21 22.21 15.39
CA MET A 1 1.93 20.95 16.12
C MET A 1 2.12 19.81 15.13
N ILE A 2 2.90 18.80 15.49
CA ILE A 2 3.16 17.63 14.65
C ILE A 2 2.22 16.53 15.15
N THR A 3 1.21 16.15 14.36
CA THR A 3 0.20 15.17 14.77
C THR A 3 0.33 13.91 13.92
N PRO A 4 0.62 12.75 14.53
CA PRO A 4 0.69 11.48 13.82
C PRO A 4 -0.63 11.09 13.15
N PHE A 5 -0.58 10.29 12.09
CA PHE A 5 -1.76 9.81 11.38
C PHE A 5 -2.78 9.10 12.29
N ALA A 6 -2.27 8.30 13.24
CA ALA A 6 -3.13 7.63 14.22
C ALA A 6 -3.93 8.59 15.11
N ASP A 7 -3.35 9.74 15.47
CA ASP A 7 -4.03 10.74 16.29
C ASP A 7 -4.95 11.63 15.45
N LEU A 8 -4.58 11.95 14.21
CA LEU A 8 -5.46 12.64 13.27
C LEU A 8 -6.76 11.86 13.03
N LEU A 9 -6.69 10.55 12.90
CA LEU A 9 -7.90 9.72 12.76
C LEU A 9 -8.84 9.84 13.97
N LYS A 10 -8.29 9.96 15.20
CA LYS A 10 -9.09 10.18 16.41
C LYS A 10 -9.74 11.57 16.40
N VAL A 11 -9.00 12.59 15.99
CA VAL A 11 -9.51 13.97 15.86
C VAL A 11 -10.65 14.00 14.85
N ASN A 12 -10.50 13.39 13.67
CA ASN A 12 -11.54 13.33 12.65
C ASN A 12 -12.83 12.67 13.18
N LYS A 13 -12.70 11.57 13.93
CA LYS A 13 -13.85 10.92 14.59
C LYS A 13 -14.58 11.86 15.56
N THR A 14 -13.86 12.72 16.26
CA THR A 14 -14.44 13.72 17.18
C THR A 14 -15.15 14.84 16.41
N ILE A 15 -14.52 15.37 15.34
CA ILE A 15 -15.11 16.38 14.48
C ILE A 15 -16.43 15.85 13.87
N ARG A 16 -16.44 14.62 13.40
CA ARG A 16 -17.62 13.97 12.81
C ARG A 16 -18.81 13.87 13.80
N LYS A 17 -18.52 13.57 15.06
CA LYS A 17 -19.58 13.52 16.10
C LYS A 17 -20.25 14.88 16.33
N ASN A 18 -19.49 15.96 16.15
CA ASN A 18 -19.94 17.32 16.47
C ASN A 18 -20.48 18.08 15.24
N ASN A 19 -20.40 17.50 14.05
CA ASN A 19 -20.80 18.13 12.78
C ASN A 19 -21.63 17.17 11.94
N LYS A 20 -22.79 17.67 11.44
CA LYS A 20 -23.71 16.91 10.58
C LYS A 20 -23.69 17.37 9.12
N SER A 21 -22.70 18.18 8.70
CA SER A 21 -22.60 18.66 7.31
C SER A 21 -22.22 17.51 6.38
N THR A 22 -22.99 17.29 5.33
CA THR A 22 -22.74 16.23 4.33
C THR A 22 -21.42 16.43 3.60
N SER A 23 -21.12 17.68 3.21
CA SER A 23 -19.84 17.99 2.51
C SER A 23 -18.63 17.73 3.39
N LEU A 24 -18.70 18.08 4.67
CA LEU A 24 -17.62 17.80 5.63
C LEU A 24 -17.46 16.28 5.85
N THR A 25 -18.57 15.57 5.95
CA THR A 25 -18.54 14.11 6.11
C THR A 25 -17.83 13.44 4.95
N PHE A 26 -18.14 13.82 3.70
CA PHE A 26 -17.48 13.27 2.52
C PHE A 26 -15.96 13.55 2.52
N ALA A 27 -15.55 14.78 2.84
CA ALA A 27 -14.13 15.12 2.93
C ALA A 27 -13.41 14.31 4.02
N LEU A 28 -14.03 14.15 5.19
CA LEU A 28 -13.49 13.35 6.27
C LEU A 28 -13.42 11.86 5.92
N ASP A 29 -14.37 11.31 5.16
CA ASP A 29 -14.35 9.91 4.71
C ASP A 29 -13.12 9.62 3.85
N THR A 30 -12.79 10.52 2.93
CA THR A 30 -11.60 10.39 2.08
C THR A 30 -10.32 10.40 2.91
N ILE A 31 -10.22 11.34 3.86
CA ILE A 31 -9.05 11.46 4.75
C ILE A 31 -8.96 10.24 5.67
N ASP A 32 -10.06 9.81 6.27
CA ASP A 32 -10.10 8.67 7.18
C ASP A 32 -9.69 7.37 6.48
N THR A 33 -10.11 7.18 5.24
CA THR A 33 -9.72 6.02 4.42
C THR A 33 -8.20 5.99 4.21
N PHE A 34 -7.60 7.13 3.86
CA PHE A 34 -6.14 7.24 3.73
C PHE A 34 -5.43 6.97 5.07
N LEU A 35 -5.87 7.62 6.14
CA LEU A 35 -5.26 7.48 7.47
C LEU A 35 -5.37 6.04 7.99
N GLN A 36 -6.53 5.40 7.84
CA GLN A 36 -6.72 4.02 8.26
C GLN A 36 -5.79 3.08 7.51
N ARG A 37 -5.68 3.21 6.18
CA ARG A 37 -4.79 2.39 5.37
C ARG A 37 -3.32 2.63 5.71
N ALA A 38 -2.92 3.88 5.94
CA ALA A 38 -1.58 4.20 6.41
C ALA A 38 -1.27 3.52 7.77
N ILE A 39 -2.23 3.51 8.69
CA ILE A 39 -2.10 2.81 9.97
C ILE A 39 -1.97 1.30 9.76
N ASP A 40 -2.79 0.72 8.87
CA ASP A 40 -2.75 -0.71 8.55
C ASP A 40 -1.41 -1.14 7.92
N PHE A 41 -0.75 -0.23 7.22
CA PHE A 41 0.59 -0.40 6.64
C PHE A 41 1.72 0.00 7.61
N ASN A 42 1.42 0.10 8.90
CA ASN A 42 2.36 0.48 9.96
C ASN A 42 3.05 1.84 9.75
N LEU A 43 2.29 2.80 9.21
CA LEU A 43 2.73 4.19 9.02
C LEU A 43 1.98 5.17 9.95
N GLY A 44 1.26 4.68 10.95
CA GLY A 44 0.43 5.49 11.84
C GLY A 44 1.18 6.53 12.67
N TYR A 45 2.51 6.37 12.82
CA TYR A 45 3.39 7.31 13.49
C TYR A 45 3.89 8.45 12.58
N LEU A 46 3.68 8.35 11.26
CA LEU A 46 4.04 9.41 10.33
C LEU A 46 3.10 10.61 10.47
N PHE A 47 3.54 11.74 9.97
CA PHE A 47 2.79 13.00 9.94
C PHE A 47 2.95 13.69 8.59
N PHE A 48 1.96 14.48 8.16
CA PHE A 48 1.90 15.02 6.80
C PHE A 48 3.05 15.95 6.42
N ASN A 49 3.63 16.67 7.36
CA ASN A 49 4.76 17.57 7.08
C ASN A 49 6.13 16.90 7.22
N ARG A 50 6.20 15.57 7.30
CA ARG A 50 7.47 14.86 7.28
C ARG A 50 8.09 14.92 5.89
N SER A 51 9.32 15.36 5.82
CA SER A 51 10.07 15.48 4.56
C SER A 51 10.36 14.08 3.96
N ILE A 52 10.05 13.89 2.68
CA ILE A 52 10.25 12.61 1.98
C ILE A 52 11.69 12.07 2.11
N PRO A 53 12.76 12.87 2.00
CA PRO A 53 14.12 12.37 2.17
C PRO A 53 14.44 11.79 3.55
N THR A 54 13.59 12.03 4.54
CA THR A 54 13.75 11.48 5.90
C THR A 54 13.04 10.14 6.11
N LEU A 55 12.31 9.66 5.10
CA LEU A 55 11.67 8.36 5.13
C LEU A 55 12.67 7.27 4.78
N SER A 56 12.58 6.13 5.46
CA SER A 56 13.28 4.92 5.01
C SER A 56 12.70 4.42 3.68
N GLY A 57 13.46 3.62 2.93
CA GLY A 57 12.98 3.04 1.68
C GLY A 57 11.67 2.27 1.84
N GLY A 58 11.56 1.46 2.90
CA GLY A 58 10.32 0.72 3.20
C GLY A 58 9.14 1.61 3.60
N GLU A 59 9.38 2.72 4.34
CA GLU A 59 8.32 3.70 4.65
C GLU A 59 7.79 4.36 3.38
N LEU A 60 8.71 4.80 2.51
CA LEU A 60 8.35 5.45 1.24
C LEU A 60 7.59 4.48 0.32
N GLN A 61 8.04 3.24 0.20
CA GLN A 61 7.36 2.20 -0.58
C GLN A 61 5.94 1.98 -0.07
N ARG A 62 5.76 1.75 1.24
CA ARG A 62 4.43 1.58 1.83
C ARG A 62 3.54 2.80 1.68
N LEU A 63 4.08 4.02 1.79
CA LEU A 63 3.31 5.24 1.58
C LEU A 63 2.82 5.36 0.12
N ARG A 64 3.65 5.01 -0.86
CA ARG A 64 3.24 4.91 -2.27
C ARG A 64 2.14 3.87 -2.47
N MET A 65 2.25 2.71 -1.83
CA MET A 65 1.20 1.69 -1.87
C MET A 65 -0.12 2.21 -1.28
N VAL A 66 -0.09 2.95 -0.16
CA VAL A 66 -1.31 3.59 0.40
C VAL A 66 -1.97 4.50 -0.64
N GLN A 67 -1.20 5.27 -1.40
CA GLN A 67 -1.74 6.13 -2.47
C GLN A 67 -2.40 5.31 -3.58
N VAL A 68 -1.71 4.27 -4.08
CA VAL A 68 -2.24 3.39 -5.13
C VAL A 68 -3.53 2.70 -4.68
N PHE A 69 -3.56 2.18 -3.46
CA PHE A 69 -4.73 1.48 -2.93
C PHE A 69 -5.92 2.39 -2.59
N ASN A 70 -5.70 3.70 -2.50
CA ASN A 70 -6.76 4.69 -2.33
C ASN A 70 -7.26 5.30 -3.66
N THR A 71 -6.70 4.88 -4.80
CA THR A 71 -7.18 5.39 -6.09
C THR A 71 -8.63 4.99 -6.34
N GLN A 72 -9.38 5.90 -6.96
CA GLN A 72 -10.74 5.63 -7.47
C GLN A 72 -10.72 5.24 -8.95
N LEU A 73 -9.54 5.23 -9.57
CA LEU A 73 -9.38 4.79 -10.96
C LEU A 73 -9.50 3.28 -11.04
N THR A 74 -9.94 2.78 -12.17
CA THR A 74 -10.00 1.35 -12.52
C THR A 74 -9.11 1.07 -13.73
N ASP A 75 -8.89 -0.20 -14.04
CA ASP A 75 -8.18 -0.66 -15.23
C ASP A 75 -6.73 -0.15 -15.36
N LEU A 76 -6.09 0.12 -14.21
CA LEU A 76 -4.68 0.49 -14.18
C LEU A 76 -3.79 -0.75 -14.32
N LEU A 77 -2.62 -0.57 -14.92
CA LEU A 77 -1.48 -1.49 -14.78
C LEU A 77 -0.67 -1.05 -13.55
N ILE A 78 -0.63 -1.90 -12.54
CA ILE A 78 0.10 -1.65 -11.29
C ILE A 78 1.26 -2.64 -11.20
N VAL A 79 2.46 -2.13 -11.07
CA VAL A 79 3.68 -2.93 -10.88
C VAL A 79 4.13 -2.82 -9.43
N LEU A 80 4.24 -3.95 -8.76
CA LEU A 80 4.68 -4.04 -7.36
C LEU A 80 5.97 -4.87 -7.30
N ASP A 81 7.02 -4.26 -6.80
CA ASP A 81 8.32 -4.90 -6.62
C ASP A 81 8.53 -5.24 -5.14
N GLU A 82 8.66 -6.53 -4.83
CA GLU A 82 8.77 -7.09 -3.48
C GLU A 82 7.81 -6.46 -2.44
N PRO A 83 6.50 -6.39 -2.73
CA PRO A 83 5.55 -5.60 -1.93
C PRO A 83 5.44 -6.03 -0.47
N LEU A 84 5.87 -7.24 -0.15
CA LEU A 84 5.83 -7.81 1.20
C LEU A 84 7.22 -7.87 1.86
N GLY A 85 8.24 -7.31 1.21
CA GLY A 85 9.61 -7.30 1.72
C GLY A 85 9.74 -6.56 3.06
N GLY A 86 10.52 -7.11 3.98
CA GLY A 86 10.82 -6.48 5.28
C GLY A 86 9.63 -6.34 6.25
N LEU A 87 8.48 -6.96 5.97
CA LEU A 87 7.28 -6.89 6.78
C LEU A 87 7.14 -8.05 7.77
N SER A 88 6.61 -7.77 8.95
CA SER A 88 6.26 -8.77 9.97
C SER A 88 4.91 -9.46 9.67
N GLY A 89 4.64 -10.60 10.33
CA GLY A 89 3.54 -11.48 9.98
C GLY A 89 2.16 -10.81 9.85
N LYS A 90 1.75 -9.96 10.81
CA LYS A 90 0.43 -9.30 10.77
C LYS A 90 0.36 -8.20 9.69
N GLU A 91 1.43 -7.43 9.52
CA GLU A 91 1.54 -6.38 8.51
C GLU A 91 1.53 -7.00 7.11
N ARG A 92 2.34 -8.05 6.93
CA ARG A 92 2.42 -8.81 5.68
C ARG A 92 1.04 -9.29 5.23
N LYS A 93 0.24 -9.83 6.15
CA LYS A 93 -1.12 -10.27 5.84
C LYS A 93 -2.01 -9.12 5.39
N LYS A 94 -2.03 -7.98 6.08
CA LYS A 94 -2.87 -6.83 5.71
C LYS A 94 -2.55 -6.29 4.32
N ILE A 95 -1.26 -6.16 4.00
CA ILE A 95 -0.83 -5.69 2.69
C ILE A 95 -1.16 -6.72 1.62
N TYR A 96 -0.95 -8.01 1.89
CA TYR A 96 -1.33 -9.09 1.00
C TYR A 96 -2.84 -9.05 0.68
N ASP A 97 -3.69 -8.98 1.69
CA ASP A 97 -5.15 -8.90 1.51
C ASP A 97 -5.53 -7.67 0.67
N SER A 98 -4.89 -6.51 0.91
CA SER A 98 -5.11 -5.29 0.11
C SER A 98 -4.67 -5.45 -1.36
N ILE A 99 -3.59 -6.19 -1.64
CA ILE A 99 -3.16 -6.49 -3.02
C ILE A 99 -4.20 -7.38 -3.72
N ILE A 100 -4.76 -8.34 -3.01
CA ILE A 100 -5.82 -9.20 -3.55
C ILE A 100 -7.03 -8.37 -3.97
N ASP A 101 -7.45 -7.41 -3.14
CA ASP A 101 -8.59 -6.53 -3.43
C ASP A 101 -8.39 -5.68 -4.71
N LEU A 102 -7.14 -5.38 -5.06
CA LEU A 102 -6.83 -4.66 -6.31
C LEU A 102 -6.99 -5.52 -7.58
N LYS A 103 -6.80 -6.83 -7.47
CA LYS A 103 -6.78 -7.76 -8.61
C LYS A 103 -8.07 -7.72 -9.44
N ASP A 104 -9.20 -7.47 -8.81
CA ASP A 104 -10.49 -7.45 -9.49
C ASP A 104 -10.76 -6.13 -10.23
N LYS A 105 -9.95 -5.10 -9.97
CA LYS A 105 -10.10 -3.76 -10.54
C LYS A 105 -8.97 -3.35 -11.46
N HIS A 106 -7.83 -4.04 -11.40
CA HIS A 106 -6.60 -3.63 -12.06
C HIS A 106 -5.84 -4.83 -12.61
N THR A 107 -4.94 -4.58 -13.55
CA THR A 107 -3.92 -5.55 -13.94
C THR A 107 -2.72 -5.40 -13.03
N LEU A 108 -2.34 -6.48 -12.35
CA LEU A 108 -1.21 -6.48 -11.43
C LEU A 108 -0.03 -7.24 -12.03
N VAL A 109 1.14 -6.64 -11.97
CA VAL A 109 2.44 -7.31 -12.18
C VAL A 109 3.18 -7.28 -10.86
N ILE A 110 3.48 -8.45 -10.32
CA ILE A 110 4.17 -8.57 -9.03
C ILE A 110 5.52 -9.23 -9.28
N VAL A 111 6.58 -8.57 -8.88
CA VAL A 111 7.93 -9.11 -8.84
C VAL A 111 8.21 -9.54 -7.41
N ASP A 112 8.42 -10.82 -7.18
CA ASP A 112 8.67 -11.35 -5.83
C ASP A 112 9.53 -12.63 -5.94
N HIS A 113 10.38 -12.86 -4.95
CA HIS A 113 11.20 -14.06 -4.86
C HIS A 113 10.54 -15.17 -4.03
N SER A 114 9.37 -14.92 -3.46
CA SER A 114 8.61 -15.87 -2.64
C SER A 114 7.39 -16.41 -3.41
N ASP A 115 6.98 -17.63 -3.08
CA ASP A 115 5.85 -18.31 -3.72
C ASP A 115 4.47 -17.80 -3.26
N ILE A 116 4.43 -16.74 -2.46
CA ILE A 116 3.19 -16.31 -1.80
C ILE A 116 2.09 -15.89 -2.78
N PHE A 117 2.49 -15.31 -3.94
CA PHE A 117 1.56 -14.87 -4.98
C PHE A 117 1.33 -15.90 -6.09
N VAL A 118 2.12 -16.97 -6.15
CA VAL A 118 2.07 -17.98 -7.23
C VAL A 118 0.67 -18.57 -7.40
N LYS A 119 0.00 -18.90 -6.28
CA LYS A 119 -1.36 -19.49 -6.32
C LYS A 119 -2.44 -18.53 -6.82
N LEU A 120 -2.16 -17.24 -6.86
CA LEU A 120 -3.10 -16.20 -7.26
C LEU A 120 -2.84 -15.71 -8.68
N ALA A 121 -1.65 -15.96 -9.18
CA ALA A 121 -1.23 -15.51 -10.50
C ALA A 121 -1.99 -16.28 -11.60
N ARG A 122 -2.45 -15.55 -12.62
CA ARG A 122 -2.97 -16.14 -13.87
C ARG A 122 -1.84 -16.59 -14.78
N THR A 123 -0.74 -15.85 -14.75
CA THR A 123 0.46 -16.11 -15.55
C THR A 123 1.68 -15.93 -14.64
N ILE A 124 2.61 -16.84 -14.72
CA ILE A 124 3.87 -16.80 -13.98
C ILE A 124 4.99 -16.71 -15.01
N VAL A 125 5.92 -15.80 -14.79
CA VAL A 125 7.14 -15.64 -15.57
C VAL A 125 8.29 -15.95 -14.65
N ALA A 126 8.94 -17.11 -14.84
CA ALA A 126 10.09 -17.49 -14.05
C ALA A 126 11.38 -17.01 -14.72
N LEU A 127 12.24 -16.36 -13.93
CA LEU A 127 13.57 -15.93 -14.37
C LEU A 127 14.63 -16.82 -13.75
N GLY A 128 15.58 -17.27 -14.60
CA GLY A 128 16.68 -18.15 -14.20
C GLY A 128 17.67 -17.49 -13.27
N GLU A 129 18.52 -18.34 -12.72
CA GLU A 129 19.63 -17.94 -11.85
C GLU A 129 20.60 -17.00 -12.55
N LYS A 130 21.37 -16.27 -11.75
CA LYS A 130 22.38 -15.27 -12.14
C LYS A 130 21.77 -13.92 -12.55
N SER A 131 22.61 -12.91 -12.60
CA SER A 131 22.23 -11.53 -12.95
C SER A 131 23.22 -10.94 -13.97
N GLY A 132 22.87 -9.80 -14.54
CA GLY A 132 23.68 -9.09 -15.52
C GLY A 132 23.78 -9.84 -16.87
N LYS A 133 24.94 -9.79 -17.51
CA LYS A 133 25.14 -10.34 -18.87
C LYS A 133 24.91 -11.87 -18.99
N ASN A 134 24.95 -12.60 -17.89
CA ASN A 134 24.86 -14.06 -17.85
C ASN A 134 23.64 -14.58 -17.07
N GLY A 135 22.61 -13.78 -16.88
CA GLY A 135 21.43 -14.15 -16.09
C GLY A 135 20.15 -13.52 -16.58
N GLY A 136 19.03 -13.85 -15.90
CA GLY A 136 17.72 -13.31 -16.23
C GLY A 136 17.07 -13.93 -17.46
N TYR A 137 17.44 -15.14 -17.85
CA TYR A 137 16.75 -15.87 -18.92
C TYR A 137 15.39 -16.37 -18.44
N LEU A 138 14.40 -16.37 -19.34
CA LEU A 138 13.13 -17.03 -19.09
C LEU A 138 13.35 -18.53 -18.90
N ILE A 139 12.72 -19.09 -17.89
CA ILE A 139 12.65 -20.53 -17.64
C ILE A 139 11.27 -20.99 -18.09
N ASP A 140 11.23 -21.97 -19.01
CA ASP A 140 10.00 -22.63 -19.47
C ASP A 140 9.45 -23.60 -18.40
#